data_6c992c466e6bc4301ca49fd2e6c106d2
#
_entry.id   6c992c466e6bc4301ca49fd2e6c106d2
#
_cell.length_a   1.000
_cell.length_b   1.000
_cell.length_c   1.000
_cell.angle_alpha   90.00
_cell.angle_beta   90.00
_cell.angle_gamma   90.00
#
_symmetry.space_group_name_H-M   'P 1'
#
loop_
_entity.id
_entity.type
_entity.pdbx_description
1 polymer ?
#
loop_
_entity_poly.entity_id
_entity_poly.type
_entity_poly.pdbx_seq_one_letter_code
_entity_poly.pdbx_strand_id
1 'polypeptide(L)'
;MLIVKKFGGTSVANKERIFNVARRCIEDYKKGNDVVVVLSAMGKYTDELITMAKDINDKPPKREMDMLFTIGEQMSVALMAMAMDSLGVPSVSLNAFQVAMHTTSAHGSARLKKIDAARIRRELDNRRIVVVTGFQGIDKYNDYTTLGRGGSDTTAVALAAALHADACEIYTDVDGVYTADPRKVPKARKLKEITYDEMLDLATLGAGVLHNRSVEMAKKYGVPLVVRSSLNNSEGTVVKEEVTVERMLISGVALDTDAVRIAVIGLKDSPGVAFKLFDTLAKKNINVDMILQSIGRAGTKDISFTVDKNDLDDAMGVLEANQARIAYSELHAEKNIAKLSIVGAGMMSNPGVAAKMFESLYNEGVNINMIATSEIRVTVLINEKDGVRAMNAVHDAFNLAD
;
A
#
# COMPACT_ATOMS: atom_id res chain seq x y z
N MET A 1 -7.21 -17.30 21.32
CA MET A 1 -7.33 -16.41 20.15
C MET A 1 -6.37 -16.88 19.05
N LEU A 2 -6.73 -16.69 17.79
CA LEU A 2 -5.83 -16.90 16.66
C LEU A 2 -5.34 -15.54 16.14
N ILE A 3 -4.03 -15.33 16.13
CA ILE A 3 -3.41 -14.08 15.74
C ILE A 3 -2.48 -14.33 14.54
N VAL A 4 -2.68 -13.60 13.45
CA VAL A 4 -1.74 -13.57 12.31
C VAL A 4 -0.84 -12.35 12.48
N LYS A 5 0.48 -12.55 12.46
CA LYS A 5 1.48 -11.49 12.64
C LYS A 5 2.37 -11.40 11.39
N LYS A 6 2.45 -10.23 10.78
CA LYS A 6 3.35 -10.01 9.63
C LYS A 6 4.52 -9.14 10.04
N PHE A 7 5.72 -9.54 9.66
CA PHE A 7 6.93 -8.73 9.85
C PHE A 7 7.61 -8.45 8.50
N GLY A 8 7.94 -7.17 8.28
CA GLY A 8 8.66 -6.73 7.09
C GLY A 8 10.15 -7.10 7.13
N GLY A 9 10.84 -6.95 6.00
CA GLY A 9 12.25 -7.32 5.85
C GLY A 9 13.18 -6.63 6.85
N THR A 10 12.93 -5.36 7.15
CA THR A 10 13.69 -4.62 8.17
C THR A 10 13.54 -5.20 9.57
N SER A 11 12.39 -5.82 9.87
CA SER A 11 12.14 -6.46 11.16
C SER A 11 12.88 -7.78 11.37
N VAL A 12 13.35 -8.39 10.30
CA VAL A 12 14.09 -9.68 10.29
C VAL A 12 15.47 -9.56 9.64
N ALA A 13 16.02 -8.35 9.53
CA ALA A 13 17.22 -8.06 8.75
C ALA A 13 18.50 -8.75 9.24
N ASN A 14 18.56 -9.18 10.49
CA ASN A 14 19.72 -9.84 11.09
C ASN A 14 19.32 -10.76 12.25
N LYS A 15 20.29 -11.50 12.77
CA LYS A 15 20.12 -12.44 13.88
C LYS A 15 19.39 -11.83 15.09
N GLU A 16 19.82 -10.66 15.53
CA GLU A 16 19.24 -10.00 16.70
C GLU A 16 17.74 -9.68 16.48
N ARG A 17 17.39 -9.13 15.33
CA ARG A 17 16.01 -8.82 14.95
C ARG A 17 15.14 -10.07 14.82
N ILE A 18 15.67 -11.16 14.25
CA ILE A 18 14.98 -12.45 14.20
C ILE A 18 14.63 -12.92 15.60
N PHE A 19 15.59 -12.89 16.56
CA PHE A 19 15.32 -13.28 17.94
C PHE A 19 14.33 -12.35 18.64
N ASN A 20 14.32 -11.05 18.34
CA ASN A 20 13.34 -10.12 18.90
C ASN A 20 11.92 -10.45 18.40
N VAL A 21 11.76 -10.71 17.11
CA VAL A 21 10.49 -11.17 16.54
C VAL A 21 10.05 -12.51 17.12
N ALA A 22 10.98 -13.49 17.22
CA ALA A 22 10.69 -14.80 17.80
C ALA A 22 10.16 -14.68 19.23
N ARG A 23 10.82 -13.90 20.12
CA ARG A 23 10.38 -13.68 21.49
C ARG A 23 8.97 -13.07 21.54
N ARG A 24 8.69 -12.07 20.72
CA ARG A 24 7.37 -11.43 20.64
C ARG A 24 6.27 -12.43 20.24
N CYS A 25 6.53 -13.30 19.28
CA CYS A 25 5.58 -14.34 18.87
C CYS A 25 5.40 -15.39 20.00
N ILE A 26 6.49 -15.76 20.66
CA ILE A 26 6.47 -16.70 21.77
C ILE A 26 5.71 -16.17 22.98
N GLU A 27 5.75 -14.86 23.26
CA GLU A 27 4.96 -14.24 24.34
C GLU A 27 3.44 -14.48 24.14
N ASP A 28 2.92 -14.30 22.95
CA ASP A 28 1.49 -14.54 22.69
C ASP A 28 1.16 -16.03 22.64
N TYR A 29 2.04 -16.87 22.11
CA TYR A 29 1.90 -18.32 22.20
C TYR A 29 1.83 -18.81 23.65
N LYS A 30 2.69 -18.29 24.53
CA LYS A 30 2.70 -18.63 25.98
C LYS A 30 1.42 -18.18 26.72
N LYS A 31 0.73 -17.14 26.21
CA LYS A 31 -0.59 -16.73 26.71
C LYS A 31 -1.73 -17.68 26.26
N GLY A 32 -1.42 -18.75 25.54
CA GLY A 32 -2.38 -19.73 25.04
C GLY A 32 -2.97 -19.42 23.66
N ASN A 33 -2.49 -18.37 22.97
CA ASN A 33 -2.95 -18.04 21.63
C ASN A 33 -2.34 -18.97 20.58
N ASP A 34 -3.06 -19.13 19.47
CA ASP A 34 -2.53 -19.69 18.25
C ASP A 34 -1.88 -18.57 17.43
N VAL A 35 -0.65 -18.81 16.94
CA VAL A 35 0.15 -17.78 16.28
C VAL A 35 0.58 -18.24 14.89
N VAL A 36 0.22 -17.46 13.89
CA VAL A 36 0.72 -17.59 12.51
C VAL A 36 1.57 -16.37 12.20
N VAL A 37 2.77 -16.60 11.71
CA VAL A 37 3.76 -15.54 11.43
C VAL A 37 4.02 -15.48 9.93
N VAL A 38 3.87 -14.32 9.31
CA VAL A 38 4.18 -14.09 7.89
C VAL A 38 5.42 -13.22 7.79
N LEU A 39 6.43 -13.69 7.05
CA LEU A 39 7.70 -12.98 6.90
C LEU A 39 7.97 -12.56 5.47
N SER A 40 8.56 -11.38 5.32
CA SER A 40 9.22 -10.93 4.11
C SER A 40 10.67 -11.44 4.05
N ALA A 41 11.33 -11.30 2.91
CA ALA A 41 12.76 -11.52 2.77
C ALA A 41 13.56 -10.62 3.75
N MET A 42 14.73 -11.06 4.19
CA MET A 42 15.57 -10.34 5.16
C MET A 42 16.15 -9.05 4.56
N GLY A 43 15.99 -7.93 5.26
CA GLY A 43 16.63 -6.67 4.93
C GLY A 43 16.41 -6.23 3.49
N LYS A 44 17.49 -6.13 2.73
CA LYS A 44 17.50 -5.76 1.30
C LYS A 44 17.76 -6.96 0.36
N TYR A 45 17.58 -8.18 0.84
CA TYR A 45 17.93 -9.38 0.07
C TYR A 45 17.19 -9.48 -1.26
N THR A 46 15.94 -9.01 -1.34
CA THR A 46 15.20 -8.91 -2.62
C THR A 46 15.91 -8.00 -3.63
N ASP A 47 16.46 -6.85 -3.18
CA ASP A 47 17.20 -5.93 -4.04
C ASP A 47 18.52 -6.56 -4.55
N GLU A 48 19.18 -7.35 -3.70
CA GLU A 48 20.39 -8.11 -4.07
C GLU A 48 20.06 -9.15 -5.15
N LEU A 49 18.94 -9.88 -5.01
CA LEU A 49 18.50 -10.85 -6.01
C LEU A 49 18.14 -10.16 -7.34
N ILE A 50 17.53 -8.98 -7.31
CA ILE A 50 17.27 -8.17 -8.52
C ILE A 50 18.60 -7.81 -9.20
N THR A 51 19.58 -7.38 -8.44
CA THR A 51 20.90 -7.02 -8.96
C THR A 51 21.55 -8.22 -9.62
N MET A 52 21.63 -9.37 -8.94
CA MET A 52 22.19 -10.62 -9.49
C MET A 52 21.50 -11.04 -10.80
N ALA A 53 20.17 -10.92 -10.87
CA ALA A 53 19.45 -11.27 -12.10
C ALA A 53 19.78 -10.34 -13.26
N LYS A 54 19.89 -9.03 -12.98
CA LYS A 54 20.25 -8.02 -14.01
C LYS A 54 21.69 -8.13 -14.49
N ASP A 55 22.61 -8.57 -13.63
CA ASP A 55 24.01 -8.83 -14.01
C ASP A 55 24.12 -9.97 -15.05
N ILE A 56 23.14 -10.89 -15.06
CA ILE A 56 23.10 -12.00 -16.02
C ILE A 56 22.26 -11.64 -17.26
N ASN A 57 21.15 -10.92 -17.07
CA ASN A 57 20.25 -10.55 -18.16
C ASN A 57 19.59 -9.20 -17.85
N ASP A 58 19.80 -8.18 -18.67
CA ASP A 58 19.21 -6.83 -18.51
C ASP A 58 17.67 -6.85 -18.47
N LYS A 59 17.05 -7.86 -19.10
CA LYS A 59 15.57 -8.04 -19.15
C LYS A 59 15.20 -9.47 -18.75
N PRO A 60 15.37 -9.84 -17.48
CA PRO A 60 15.09 -11.21 -17.04
C PRO A 60 13.61 -11.53 -17.20
N PRO A 61 13.25 -12.78 -17.59
CA PRO A 61 11.85 -13.20 -17.68
C PRO A 61 11.17 -13.13 -16.32
N LYS A 62 9.95 -12.59 -16.25
CA LYS A 62 9.20 -12.41 -15.00
C LYS A 62 8.98 -13.72 -14.24
N ARG A 63 8.77 -14.83 -14.94
CA ARG A 63 8.62 -16.16 -14.33
C ARG A 63 9.87 -16.57 -13.56
N GLU A 64 11.06 -16.36 -14.15
CA GLU A 64 12.34 -16.70 -13.49
C GLU A 64 12.65 -15.72 -12.33
N MET A 65 12.23 -14.46 -12.46
CA MET A 65 12.31 -13.51 -11.35
C MET A 65 11.44 -13.95 -10.16
N ASP A 66 10.21 -14.42 -10.42
CA ASP A 66 9.35 -14.95 -9.36
C ASP A 66 9.99 -16.16 -8.67
N MET A 67 10.56 -17.08 -9.44
CA MET A 67 11.29 -18.22 -8.90
C MET A 67 12.46 -17.80 -8.01
N LEU A 68 13.25 -16.83 -8.47
CA LEU A 68 14.39 -16.29 -7.73
C LEU A 68 13.97 -15.57 -6.44
N PHE A 69 12.95 -14.75 -6.48
CA PHE A 69 12.48 -13.97 -5.33
C PHE A 69 12.02 -14.85 -4.18
N THR A 70 11.40 -16.01 -4.47
CA THR A 70 10.87 -16.89 -3.42
C THR A 70 11.95 -17.42 -2.45
N ILE A 71 13.24 -17.37 -2.83
CA ILE A 71 14.36 -17.80 -1.98
C ILE A 71 14.45 -16.92 -0.73
N GLY A 72 14.22 -15.61 -0.86
CA GLY A 72 14.35 -14.65 0.22
C GLY A 72 13.43 -14.96 1.40
N GLU A 73 12.15 -15.17 1.14
CA GLU A 73 11.18 -15.49 2.19
C GLU A 73 11.37 -16.90 2.74
N GLN A 74 11.75 -17.86 1.91
CA GLN A 74 12.04 -19.23 2.38
C GLN A 74 13.20 -19.25 3.38
N MET A 75 14.25 -18.48 3.12
CA MET A 75 15.35 -18.29 4.06
C MET A 75 14.86 -17.66 5.38
N SER A 76 14.05 -16.60 5.31
CA SER A 76 13.54 -15.90 6.51
C SER A 76 12.72 -16.83 7.41
N VAL A 77 11.78 -17.60 6.84
CA VAL A 77 10.91 -18.48 7.64
C VAL A 77 11.67 -19.67 8.24
N ALA A 78 12.65 -20.21 7.53
CA ALA A 78 13.47 -21.29 8.03
C ALA A 78 14.33 -20.84 9.23
N LEU A 79 15.00 -19.68 9.10
CA LEU A 79 15.80 -19.10 10.19
C LEU A 79 14.93 -18.71 11.39
N MET A 80 13.72 -18.22 11.18
CA MET A 80 12.78 -17.90 12.26
C MET A 80 12.35 -19.15 13.00
N ALA A 81 12.01 -20.24 12.30
CA ALA A 81 11.65 -21.51 12.93
C ALA A 81 12.81 -22.08 13.75
N MET A 82 14.05 -22.02 13.23
CA MET A 82 15.26 -22.42 13.98
C MET A 82 15.47 -21.54 15.23
N ALA A 83 15.20 -20.22 15.15
CA ALA A 83 15.31 -19.33 16.30
C ALA A 83 14.26 -19.66 17.37
N MET A 84 13.02 -19.98 17.00
CA MET A 84 11.97 -20.39 17.92
C MET A 84 12.29 -21.73 18.58
N ASP A 85 12.79 -22.70 17.82
CA ASP A 85 13.26 -24.00 18.32
C ASP A 85 14.37 -23.83 19.36
N SER A 86 15.37 -22.98 19.07
CA SER A 86 16.46 -22.67 20.01
C SER A 86 15.99 -22.01 21.31
N LEU A 87 14.79 -21.41 21.31
CA LEU A 87 14.11 -20.85 22.49
C LEU A 87 13.14 -21.85 23.15
N GLY A 88 13.14 -23.12 22.72
CA GLY A 88 12.35 -24.21 23.28
C GLY A 88 10.85 -24.16 22.91
N VAL A 89 10.50 -23.52 21.80
CA VAL A 89 9.10 -23.44 21.35
C VAL A 89 8.92 -24.14 20.01
N PRO A 90 8.00 -25.13 19.93
CA PRO A 90 7.76 -25.87 18.70
C PRO A 90 7.18 -24.96 17.62
N SER A 91 7.79 -24.98 16.44
CA SER A 91 7.38 -24.19 15.29
C SER A 91 7.57 -24.97 13.99
N VAL A 92 6.97 -24.49 12.91
CA VAL A 92 7.13 -25.04 11.56
C VAL A 92 7.13 -23.93 10.53
N SER A 93 8.09 -23.98 9.60
CA SER A 93 8.10 -23.08 8.43
C SER A 93 7.38 -23.71 7.25
N LEU A 94 6.54 -22.92 6.56
CA LEU A 94 5.77 -23.35 5.40
C LEU A 94 5.92 -22.33 4.26
N ASN A 95 6.07 -22.81 3.03
CA ASN A 95 6.08 -21.97 1.83
C ASN A 95 4.71 -22.01 1.11
N ALA A 96 4.58 -21.27 0.00
CA ALA A 96 3.34 -21.14 -0.75
C ALA A 96 2.77 -22.49 -1.26
N PHE A 97 3.63 -23.45 -1.62
CA PHE A 97 3.19 -24.79 -2.01
C PHE A 97 2.56 -25.56 -0.85
N GLN A 98 3.19 -25.51 0.31
CA GLN A 98 2.76 -26.26 1.50
C GLN A 98 1.45 -25.75 2.10
N VAL A 99 1.12 -24.48 1.83
CA VAL A 99 -0.17 -23.86 2.23
C VAL A 99 -1.13 -23.69 1.04
N ALA A 100 -0.81 -24.28 -0.11
CA ALA A 100 -1.61 -24.23 -1.35
C ALA A 100 -2.16 -22.83 -1.66
N MET A 101 -1.28 -21.84 -1.71
CA MET A 101 -1.62 -20.44 -1.96
C MET A 101 -1.77 -20.18 -3.47
N HIS A 102 -2.95 -20.51 -4.01
CA HIS A 102 -3.22 -20.42 -5.45
C HIS A 102 -3.43 -18.99 -5.92
N THR A 103 -2.82 -18.66 -7.07
CA THR A 103 -2.86 -17.32 -7.69
C THR A 103 -3.22 -17.38 -9.18
N THR A 104 -3.29 -16.20 -9.80
CA THR A 104 -3.24 -16.04 -11.26
C THR A 104 -1.81 -16.25 -11.76
N SER A 105 -1.64 -16.55 -13.08
CA SER A 105 -0.33 -16.71 -13.71
C SER A 105 0.29 -15.35 -14.16
N ALA A 106 -0.08 -14.23 -13.53
CA ALA A 106 0.50 -12.92 -13.82
C ALA A 106 1.77 -12.71 -13.01
N HIS A 107 2.90 -13.26 -13.50
CA HIS A 107 4.19 -13.16 -12.83
C HIS A 107 4.58 -11.72 -12.46
N GLY A 108 5.12 -11.52 -11.25
CA GLY A 108 5.49 -10.24 -10.66
C GLY A 108 4.33 -9.43 -10.06
N SER A 109 3.07 -9.80 -10.35
CA SER A 109 1.87 -9.08 -9.87
C SER A 109 0.64 -9.98 -9.76
N ALA A 110 0.84 -11.23 -9.34
CA ALA A 110 -0.21 -12.23 -9.24
C ALA A 110 -1.31 -11.84 -8.23
N ARG A 111 -2.52 -12.34 -8.47
CA ARG A 111 -3.66 -12.16 -7.58
C ARG A 111 -4.04 -13.47 -6.91
N LEU A 112 -4.23 -13.43 -5.60
CA LEU A 112 -4.70 -14.57 -4.82
C LEU A 112 -6.10 -14.99 -5.28
N LYS A 113 -6.27 -16.29 -5.46
CA LYS A 113 -7.54 -16.94 -5.83
C LYS A 113 -8.10 -17.78 -4.68
N LYS A 114 -7.25 -18.59 -4.06
CA LYS A 114 -7.64 -19.54 -3.02
C LYS A 114 -6.44 -19.86 -2.13
N ILE A 115 -6.70 -20.08 -0.85
CA ILE A 115 -5.75 -20.63 0.12
C ILE A 115 -6.39 -21.88 0.73
N ASP A 116 -5.60 -22.95 0.88
CA ASP A 116 -5.99 -24.10 1.67
C ASP A 116 -5.38 -24.00 3.08
N ALA A 117 -6.20 -23.66 4.04
CA ALA A 117 -5.77 -23.47 5.41
C ALA A 117 -5.63 -24.79 6.21
N ALA A 118 -5.97 -25.95 5.63
CA ALA A 118 -6.00 -27.22 6.35
C ALA A 118 -4.63 -27.60 6.94
N ARG A 119 -3.53 -27.36 6.19
CA ARG A 119 -2.19 -27.63 6.70
C ARG A 119 -1.85 -26.72 7.89
N ILE A 120 -2.19 -25.44 7.84
CA ILE A 120 -1.92 -24.51 8.92
C ILE A 120 -2.72 -24.91 10.16
N ARG A 121 -4.02 -25.20 10.01
CA ARG A 121 -4.88 -25.65 11.12
C ARG A 121 -4.30 -26.87 11.83
N ARG A 122 -3.90 -27.89 11.08
CA ARG A 122 -3.28 -29.09 11.64
C ARG A 122 -2.02 -28.79 12.48
N GLU A 123 -1.17 -27.86 12.05
CA GLU A 123 0.04 -27.50 12.80
C GLU A 123 -0.31 -26.68 14.05
N LEU A 124 -1.32 -25.82 13.99
CA LEU A 124 -1.83 -25.09 15.15
C LEU A 124 -2.47 -26.06 16.18
N ASP A 125 -3.24 -27.05 15.73
CA ASP A 125 -3.83 -28.09 16.58
C ASP A 125 -2.74 -28.91 17.31
N ASN A 126 -1.59 -29.09 16.69
CA ASN A 126 -0.38 -29.68 17.30
C ASN A 126 0.40 -28.69 18.17
N ARG A 127 -0.18 -27.55 18.51
CA ARG A 127 0.43 -26.50 19.34
C ARG A 127 1.79 -26.06 18.81
N ARG A 128 1.91 -25.80 17.50
CA ARG A 128 3.09 -25.22 16.86
C ARG A 128 2.82 -23.78 16.43
N ILE A 129 3.82 -22.91 16.56
CA ILE A 129 3.79 -21.63 15.86
C ILE A 129 4.04 -21.91 14.36
N VAL A 130 3.17 -21.39 13.50
CA VAL A 130 3.29 -21.59 12.05
C VAL A 130 3.92 -20.37 11.41
N VAL A 131 5.05 -20.53 10.75
CA VAL A 131 5.77 -19.45 10.06
C VAL A 131 5.63 -19.62 8.57
N VAL A 132 5.00 -18.66 7.88
CA VAL A 132 4.63 -18.76 6.47
C VAL A 132 5.39 -17.72 5.66
N THR A 133 5.86 -18.10 4.46
CA THR A 133 6.43 -17.13 3.52
C THR A 133 5.38 -16.13 3.07
N GLY A 134 5.67 -14.84 3.19
CA GLY A 134 4.88 -13.79 2.56
C GLY A 134 5.13 -13.70 1.04
N PHE A 135 4.40 -12.83 0.34
CA PHE A 135 4.66 -12.42 -1.04
C PHE A 135 4.46 -13.50 -2.12
N GLN A 136 4.51 -14.77 -1.79
CA GLN A 136 4.54 -15.91 -2.72
C GLN A 136 3.16 -16.51 -2.97
N GLY A 137 3.02 -17.14 -4.14
CA GLY A 137 1.91 -17.99 -4.50
C GLY A 137 2.31 -19.03 -5.53
N ILE A 138 1.36 -19.86 -5.94
CA ILE A 138 1.50 -20.85 -7.00
C ILE A 138 0.39 -20.67 -8.02
N ASP A 139 0.71 -20.81 -9.29
CA ASP A 139 -0.28 -20.75 -10.34
C ASP A 139 -0.85 -22.12 -10.73
N LYS A 140 -1.66 -22.18 -11.77
CA LYS A 140 -2.28 -23.42 -12.27
C LYS A 140 -1.29 -24.43 -12.85
N TYR A 141 -0.06 -24.03 -13.14
CA TYR A 141 1.02 -24.89 -13.61
C TYR A 141 1.95 -25.33 -12.48
N ASN A 142 1.65 -24.94 -11.23
CA ASN A 142 2.53 -25.06 -10.07
C ASN A 142 3.83 -24.26 -10.19
N ASP A 143 3.84 -23.22 -11.01
CA ASP A 143 4.93 -22.28 -11.00
C ASP A 143 4.79 -21.29 -9.84
N TYR A 144 5.92 -20.90 -9.26
CA TYR A 144 5.94 -19.80 -8.29
C TYR A 144 5.49 -18.50 -8.94
N THR A 145 4.72 -17.74 -8.19
CA THR A 145 4.31 -16.39 -8.54
C THR A 145 4.54 -15.46 -7.37
N THR A 146 4.72 -14.18 -7.64
CA THR A 146 4.80 -13.16 -6.59
C THR A 146 3.65 -12.18 -6.69
N LEU A 147 3.22 -11.67 -5.51
CA LEU A 147 2.04 -10.80 -5.39
C LEU A 147 2.35 -9.32 -5.71
N GLY A 148 3.61 -8.98 -5.97
CA GLY A 148 4.05 -7.61 -6.17
C GLY A 148 4.22 -6.82 -4.86
N ARG A 149 4.35 -5.49 -4.94
CA ARG A 149 4.55 -4.62 -3.76
C ARG A 149 3.46 -4.84 -2.71
N GLY A 150 3.84 -4.83 -1.43
CA GLY A 150 2.93 -5.12 -0.32
C GLY A 150 2.40 -6.54 -0.28
N GLY A 151 3.02 -7.46 -1.04
CA GLY A 151 2.56 -8.85 -1.15
C GLY A 151 2.55 -9.61 0.18
N SER A 152 3.51 -9.35 1.08
CA SER A 152 3.52 -9.99 2.42
C SER A 152 2.38 -9.52 3.31
N ASP A 153 1.98 -8.23 3.23
CA ASP A 153 0.81 -7.71 3.93
C ASP A 153 -0.46 -8.36 3.38
N THR A 154 -0.55 -8.47 2.05
CA THR A 154 -1.66 -9.16 1.37
C THR A 154 -1.74 -10.64 1.78
N THR A 155 -0.59 -11.33 1.88
CA THR A 155 -0.52 -12.72 2.37
C THR A 155 -1.05 -12.84 3.79
N ALA A 156 -0.63 -11.97 4.70
CA ALA A 156 -1.05 -12.00 6.10
C ALA A 156 -2.56 -11.80 6.24
N VAL A 157 -3.12 -10.81 5.56
CA VAL A 157 -4.57 -10.56 5.57
C VAL A 157 -5.35 -11.71 4.96
N ALA A 158 -4.86 -12.29 3.86
CA ALA A 158 -5.50 -13.42 3.21
C ALA A 158 -5.50 -14.69 4.10
N LEU A 159 -4.40 -14.94 4.81
CA LEU A 159 -4.32 -16.01 5.81
C LEU A 159 -5.24 -15.74 7.00
N ALA A 160 -5.29 -14.50 7.50
CA ALA A 160 -6.19 -14.13 8.58
C ALA A 160 -7.65 -14.35 8.19
N ALA A 161 -8.04 -13.98 6.97
CA ALA A 161 -9.38 -14.23 6.44
C ALA A 161 -9.67 -15.74 6.30
N ALA A 162 -8.77 -16.52 5.69
CA ALA A 162 -8.96 -17.96 5.47
C ALA A 162 -8.99 -18.77 6.79
N LEU A 163 -8.31 -18.28 7.81
CA LEU A 163 -8.24 -18.88 9.14
C LEU A 163 -9.30 -18.33 10.10
N HIS A 164 -10.09 -17.33 9.72
CA HIS A 164 -10.99 -16.60 10.62
C HIS A 164 -10.25 -16.14 11.89
N ALA A 165 -9.12 -15.46 11.69
CA ALA A 165 -8.29 -14.99 12.80
C ALA A 165 -8.97 -13.84 13.55
N ASP A 166 -8.74 -13.79 14.86
CA ASP A 166 -9.27 -12.74 15.75
C ASP A 166 -8.60 -11.38 15.46
N ALA A 167 -7.34 -11.39 15.01
CA ALA A 167 -6.60 -10.19 14.61
C ALA A 167 -5.51 -10.50 13.58
N CYS A 168 -5.20 -9.50 12.73
CA CYS A 168 -4.04 -9.48 11.85
C CYS A 168 -3.16 -8.28 12.24
N GLU A 169 -1.99 -8.53 12.80
CA GLU A 169 -1.04 -7.51 13.23
C GLU A 169 0.04 -7.31 12.16
N ILE A 170 0.14 -6.11 11.62
CA ILE A 170 1.16 -5.72 10.64
C ILE A 170 2.25 -4.93 11.36
N TYR A 171 3.42 -5.54 11.47
CA TYR A 171 4.59 -4.92 12.08
C TYR A 171 5.46 -4.25 11.03
N THR A 172 5.74 -2.97 11.26
CA THR A 172 6.54 -2.10 10.40
C THR A 172 7.57 -1.32 11.23
N ASP A 173 8.28 -0.38 10.63
CA ASP A 173 9.23 0.52 11.30
C ASP A 173 8.55 1.72 12.00
N VAL A 174 7.25 1.95 11.72
CA VAL A 174 6.44 2.96 12.43
C VAL A 174 5.52 2.31 13.46
N ASP A 175 5.13 3.02 14.50
CA ASP A 175 4.37 2.48 15.63
C ASP A 175 2.85 2.72 15.52
N GLY A 176 2.36 3.00 14.33
CA GLY A 176 0.94 3.17 14.02
C GLY A 176 0.71 4.08 12.82
N VAL A 177 -0.54 4.45 12.62
CA VAL A 177 -0.98 5.44 11.63
C VAL A 177 -1.06 6.79 12.31
N TYR A 178 -0.54 7.83 11.66
CA TYR A 178 -0.49 9.18 12.19
C TYR A 178 -1.39 10.13 11.38
N THR A 179 -1.79 11.23 11.99
CA THR A 179 -2.55 12.32 11.33
C THR A 179 -1.79 12.97 10.18
N ALA A 180 -0.47 12.80 10.12
CA ALA A 180 0.42 13.15 9.01
C ALA A 180 1.74 12.37 9.17
N ASP A 181 2.64 12.39 8.17
CA ASP A 181 3.98 11.82 8.32
C ASP A 181 4.77 12.58 9.40
N PRO A 182 5.10 11.96 10.56
CA PRO A 182 5.78 12.66 11.66
C PRO A 182 7.19 13.16 11.32
N ARG A 183 7.80 12.66 10.26
CA ARG A 183 9.09 13.15 9.75
C ARG A 183 8.95 14.49 9.03
N LYS A 184 7.76 14.81 8.50
CA LYS A 184 7.43 16.05 7.78
C LYS A 184 6.61 17.01 8.65
N VAL A 185 5.78 16.49 9.53
CA VAL A 185 4.92 17.23 10.46
C VAL A 185 5.22 16.80 11.89
N PRO A 186 6.11 17.49 12.62
CA PRO A 186 6.52 17.09 13.98
C PRO A 186 5.38 17.01 15.01
N LYS A 187 4.29 17.76 14.77
CA LYS A 187 3.09 17.76 15.61
C LYS A 187 2.10 16.63 15.27
N ALA A 188 2.41 15.78 14.30
CA ALA A 188 1.52 14.69 13.91
C ALA A 188 1.25 13.75 15.08
N ARG A 189 -0.02 13.44 15.30
CA ARG A 189 -0.49 12.58 16.39
C ARG A 189 -0.80 11.17 15.87
N LYS A 190 -0.47 10.16 16.68
CA LYS A 190 -0.84 8.77 16.38
C LYS A 190 -2.33 8.56 16.60
N LEU A 191 -2.99 7.95 15.62
CA LEU A 191 -4.39 7.54 15.71
C LEU A 191 -4.50 6.24 16.51
N LYS A 192 -5.47 6.17 17.43
CA LYS A 192 -5.80 4.92 18.13
C LYS A 192 -6.56 3.97 17.20
N GLU A 193 -7.48 4.53 16.44
CA GLU A 193 -8.36 3.81 15.53
C GLU A 193 -8.54 4.59 14.25
N ILE A 194 -8.77 3.88 13.13
CA ILE A 194 -9.10 4.44 11.82
C ILE A 194 -10.02 3.48 11.07
N THR A 195 -10.90 3.99 10.21
CA THR A 195 -11.74 3.13 9.37
C THR A 195 -10.95 2.54 8.20
N TYR A 196 -11.42 1.42 7.62
CA TYR A 196 -10.79 0.86 6.43
C TYR A 196 -10.77 1.84 5.26
N ASP A 197 -11.84 2.62 5.06
CA ASP A 197 -11.93 3.57 3.95
C ASP A 197 -10.92 4.71 4.10
N GLU A 198 -10.81 5.30 5.29
CA GLU A 198 -9.81 6.32 5.57
C GLU A 198 -8.38 5.77 5.45
N MET A 199 -8.14 4.55 5.96
CA MET A 199 -6.83 3.90 5.84
C MET A 199 -6.49 3.59 4.37
N LEU A 200 -7.46 3.15 3.57
CA LEU A 200 -7.27 2.87 2.14
C LEU A 200 -6.90 4.15 1.37
N ASP A 201 -7.61 5.25 1.65
CA ASP A 201 -7.29 6.54 1.04
C ASP A 201 -5.91 7.04 1.48
N LEU A 202 -5.56 7.00 2.77
CA LEU A 202 -4.22 7.38 3.25
C LEU A 202 -3.13 6.51 2.63
N ALA A 203 -3.33 5.19 2.54
CA ALA A 203 -2.37 4.27 1.92
C ALA A 203 -2.16 4.58 0.42
N THR A 204 -3.24 4.93 -0.29
CA THR A 204 -3.20 5.28 -1.72
C THR A 204 -2.52 6.64 -1.94
N LEU A 205 -2.61 7.55 -0.98
CA LEU A 205 -2.09 8.92 -1.05
C LEU A 205 -0.65 9.08 -0.52
N GLY A 206 0.07 7.98 -0.32
CA GLY A 206 1.50 8.02 0.00
C GLY A 206 1.82 8.00 1.50
N ALA A 207 0.86 7.70 2.38
CA ALA A 207 1.14 7.53 3.81
C ALA A 207 2.11 6.35 4.11
N GLY A 208 2.24 5.40 3.17
CA GLY A 208 3.31 4.37 3.15
C GLY A 208 3.30 3.35 4.29
N VAL A 209 2.27 3.36 5.14
CA VAL A 209 2.20 2.51 6.35
C VAL A 209 1.67 1.11 6.03
N LEU A 210 0.62 1.02 5.23
CA LEU A 210 0.03 -0.22 4.72
C LEU A 210 -0.10 -0.14 3.20
N HIS A 211 -0.08 -1.31 2.56
CA HIS A 211 -0.37 -1.37 1.14
C HIS A 211 -1.90 -1.39 0.90
N ASN A 212 -2.42 -0.54 -0.01
CA ASN A 212 -3.85 -0.40 -0.30
C ASN A 212 -4.56 -1.75 -0.53
N ARG A 213 -3.94 -2.67 -1.29
CA ARG A 213 -4.49 -4.00 -1.58
C ARG A 213 -4.72 -4.86 -0.33
N SER A 214 -3.88 -4.73 0.70
CA SER A 214 -4.09 -5.45 1.97
C SER A 214 -5.25 -4.86 2.77
N VAL A 215 -5.39 -3.54 2.78
CA VAL A 215 -6.52 -2.84 3.44
C VAL A 215 -7.85 -3.16 2.75
N GLU A 216 -7.88 -3.12 1.40
CA GLU A 216 -9.04 -3.50 0.59
C GLU A 216 -9.50 -4.94 0.89
N MET A 217 -8.55 -5.87 0.98
CA MET A 217 -8.83 -7.25 1.33
C MET A 217 -9.34 -7.38 2.77
N ALA A 218 -8.73 -6.67 3.72
CA ALA A 218 -9.17 -6.67 5.11
C ALA A 218 -10.61 -6.15 5.25
N LYS A 219 -10.95 -5.06 4.57
CA LYS A 219 -12.32 -4.54 4.49
C LYS A 219 -13.28 -5.60 3.94
N LYS A 220 -12.93 -6.20 2.79
CA LYS A 220 -13.79 -7.18 2.11
C LYS A 220 -14.13 -8.39 2.98
N TYR A 221 -13.19 -8.84 3.81
CA TYR A 221 -13.35 -10.05 4.64
C TYR A 221 -13.58 -9.74 6.13
N GLY A 222 -13.71 -8.48 6.51
CA GLY A 222 -13.92 -8.06 7.89
C GLY A 222 -12.77 -8.45 8.85
N VAL A 223 -11.52 -8.44 8.36
CA VAL A 223 -10.34 -8.82 9.16
C VAL A 223 -9.86 -7.63 9.98
N PRO A 224 -9.93 -7.66 11.33
CA PRO A 224 -9.38 -6.59 12.16
C PRO A 224 -7.87 -6.47 11.95
N LEU A 225 -7.39 -5.28 11.51
CA LEU A 225 -5.97 -5.01 11.36
C LEU A 225 -5.45 -4.21 12.54
N VAL A 226 -4.21 -4.47 12.96
CA VAL A 226 -3.50 -3.64 13.91
C VAL A 226 -2.13 -3.30 13.34
N VAL A 227 -1.85 -2.03 13.17
CA VAL A 227 -0.52 -1.55 12.74
C VAL A 227 0.34 -1.28 13.95
N ARG A 228 1.50 -1.94 14.03
CA ARG A 228 2.41 -1.86 15.18
C ARG A 228 3.86 -1.68 14.76
N SER A 229 4.69 -1.18 15.67
CA SER A 229 6.14 -1.18 15.47
C SER A 229 6.75 -2.55 15.80
N SER A 230 7.70 -2.96 14.96
CA SER A 230 8.59 -4.09 15.28
C SER A 230 9.71 -3.71 16.29
N LEU A 231 9.89 -2.40 16.53
CA LEU A 231 11.00 -1.85 17.33
C LEU A 231 10.63 -1.52 18.77
N ASN A 232 9.34 -1.37 19.08
CA ASN A 232 8.83 -1.06 20.41
C ASN A 232 7.54 -1.84 20.72
N ASN A 233 7.00 -1.67 21.95
CA ASN A 233 5.78 -2.35 22.41
C ASN A 233 4.55 -1.43 22.41
N SER A 234 4.52 -0.40 21.58
CA SER A 234 3.36 0.48 21.44
C SER A 234 2.11 -0.30 21.00
N GLU A 235 0.94 0.09 21.48
CA GLU A 235 -0.35 -0.56 21.15
C GLU A 235 -0.67 -0.48 19.65
N GLY A 236 -0.18 0.55 18.97
CA GLY A 236 -0.39 0.73 17.55
C GLY A 236 -1.70 1.43 17.21
N THR A 237 -2.15 1.24 15.95
CA THR A 237 -3.43 1.75 15.44
C THR A 237 -4.30 0.59 14.98
N VAL A 238 -5.56 0.56 15.41
CA VAL A 238 -6.55 -0.43 14.97
C VAL A 238 -7.27 0.07 13.74
N VAL A 239 -7.32 -0.76 12.67
CA VAL A 239 -8.08 -0.48 11.45
C VAL A 239 -9.30 -1.40 11.43
N LYS A 240 -10.50 -0.83 11.40
CA LYS A 240 -11.78 -1.56 11.50
C LYS A 240 -12.91 -0.85 10.72
N GLU A 241 -14.10 -1.44 10.67
CA GLU A 241 -15.23 -0.87 9.90
C GLU A 241 -15.75 0.43 10.51
N GLU A 242 -15.92 0.47 11.82
CA GLU A 242 -16.44 1.64 12.54
C GLU A 242 -15.52 2.04 13.69
N VAL A 243 -15.32 3.34 13.87
CA VAL A 243 -14.60 3.91 15.01
C VAL A 243 -15.57 4.32 16.12
N THR A 244 -15.16 4.11 17.38
CA THR A 244 -16.02 4.24 18.54
C THR A 244 -16.11 5.67 19.10
N VAL A 245 -15.25 6.58 18.64
CA VAL A 245 -15.13 7.96 19.15
C VAL A 245 -15.86 8.92 18.20
N GLU A 246 -16.39 10.05 18.73
CA GLU A 246 -16.88 11.17 17.89
C GLU A 246 -15.89 11.47 16.79
N ARG A 247 -16.36 11.38 15.55
CA ARG A 247 -15.52 11.44 14.34
C ARG A 247 -14.82 12.79 14.27
N MET A 248 -13.50 12.77 14.24
CA MET A 248 -12.73 13.93 13.81
C MET A 248 -13.20 14.33 12.42
N LEU A 249 -13.23 15.63 12.14
CA LEU A 249 -13.64 16.16 10.84
C LEU A 249 -12.81 15.55 9.70
N ILE A 250 -11.48 15.46 9.92
CA ILE A 250 -10.53 14.74 9.09
C ILE A 250 -9.62 13.89 9.96
N SER A 251 -9.22 12.74 9.46
CA SER A 251 -8.35 11.77 10.16
C SER A 251 -6.88 11.99 9.84
N GLY A 252 -6.57 12.61 8.69
CA GLY A 252 -5.18 12.86 8.35
C GLY A 252 -4.95 13.70 7.10
N VAL A 253 -3.69 14.10 6.96
CA VAL A 253 -3.14 14.83 5.81
C VAL A 253 -2.03 14.00 5.20
N ALA A 254 -2.11 13.73 3.89
CA ALA A 254 -1.12 12.98 3.14
C ALA A 254 -0.48 13.85 2.04
N LEU A 255 0.81 13.63 1.79
CA LEU A 255 1.58 14.30 0.74
C LEU A 255 2.27 13.25 -0.13
N ASP A 256 1.85 13.16 -1.39
CA ASP A 256 2.45 12.31 -2.41
C ASP A 256 3.25 13.18 -3.39
N THR A 257 4.54 12.90 -3.51
CA THR A 257 5.49 13.57 -4.42
C THR A 257 5.85 12.72 -5.64
N ASP A 258 5.31 11.52 -5.75
CA ASP A 258 5.62 10.57 -6.83
C ASP A 258 4.62 10.65 -8.01
N ALA A 259 3.90 11.77 -8.11
CA ALA A 259 2.96 12.04 -9.19
C ALA A 259 3.54 12.97 -10.25
N VAL A 260 3.08 12.77 -11.50
CA VAL A 260 3.31 13.68 -12.63
C VAL A 260 1.97 14.00 -13.27
N ARG A 261 1.77 15.27 -13.61
CA ARG A 261 0.60 15.70 -14.38
C ARG A 261 0.90 15.62 -15.87
N ILE A 262 0.02 14.97 -16.63
CA ILE A 262 0.01 14.99 -18.08
C ILE A 262 -1.22 15.79 -18.54
N ALA A 263 -1.02 16.75 -19.44
CA ALA A 263 -2.07 17.55 -20.03
C ALA A 263 -2.14 17.26 -21.54
N VAL A 264 -3.31 16.82 -21.99
CA VAL A 264 -3.62 16.55 -23.41
C VAL A 264 -4.56 17.67 -23.85
N ILE A 265 -4.05 18.55 -24.72
CA ILE A 265 -4.69 19.82 -25.09
C ILE A 265 -5.30 19.73 -26.47
N GLY A 266 -6.42 20.41 -26.69
CA GLY A 266 -7.07 20.54 -27.97
C GLY A 266 -7.71 19.25 -28.49
N LEU A 267 -8.19 18.40 -27.61
CA LEU A 267 -8.98 17.22 -27.95
C LEU A 267 -10.32 17.64 -28.56
N LYS A 268 -10.72 16.98 -29.64
CA LYS A 268 -12.05 17.24 -30.26
C LYS A 268 -13.15 16.93 -29.25
N ASP A 269 -14.07 17.89 -29.04
CA ASP A 269 -15.22 17.69 -28.14
C ASP A 269 -16.28 16.79 -28.81
N SER A 270 -16.06 15.47 -28.68
CA SER A 270 -16.94 14.46 -29.26
C SER A 270 -17.01 13.22 -28.35
N PRO A 271 -18.12 12.46 -28.42
CA PRO A 271 -18.24 11.19 -27.68
C PRO A 271 -17.09 10.25 -27.98
N GLY A 272 -16.58 9.59 -26.94
CA GLY A 272 -15.52 8.57 -27.06
C GLY A 272 -14.08 9.09 -26.99
N VAL A 273 -13.81 10.39 -26.94
CA VAL A 273 -12.43 10.91 -26.88
C VAL A 273 -11.73 10.49 -25.59
N ALA A 274 -12.38 10.58 -24.45
CA ALA A 274 -11.84 10.12 -23.18
C ALA A 274 -11.58 8.60 -23.19
N PHE A 275 -12.50 7.81 -23.76
CA PHE A 275 -12.28 6.37 -23.95
C PHE A 275 -11.02 6.07 -24.76
N LYS A 276 -10.83 6.73 -25.91
CA LYS A 276 -9.63 6.52 -26.73
C LYS A 276 -8.34 6.84 -25.99
N LEU A 277 -8.34 7.93 -25.21
CA LEU A 277 -7.19 8.36 -24.41
C LEU A 277 -6.85 7.33 -23.35
N PHE A 278 -7.80 7.00 -22.47
CA PHE A 278 -7.54 6.12 -21.33
C PHE A 278 -7.43 4.64 -21.69
N ASP A 279 -8.10 4.16 -22.75
CA ASP A 279 -7.90 2.82 -23.32
C ASP A 279 -6.44 2.63 -23.82
N THR A 280 -5.85 3.70 -24.37
CA THR A 280 -4.46 3.68 -24.82
C THR A 280 -3.49 3.47 -23.66
N LEU A 281 -3.71 4.15 -22.53
CA LEU A 281 -2.91 3.99 -21.31
C LEU A 281 -3.16 2.64 -20.63
N ALA A 282 -4.42 2.22 -20.52
CA ALA A 282 -4.83 0.97 -19.88
C ALA A 282 -4.21 -0.27 -20.55
N LYS A 283 -4.09 -0.28 -21.89
CA LYS A 283 -3.43 -1.35 -22.67
C LYS A 283 -1.94 -1.50 -22.34
N LYS A 284 -1.33 -0.48 -21.75
CA LYS A 284 0.06 -0.51 -21.26
C LYS A 284 0.12 -0.73 -19.73
N ASN A 285 -1.01 -1.01 -19.08
CA ASN A 285 -1.14 -1.13 -17.62
C ASN A 285 -0.70 0.13 -16.87
N ILE A 286 -0.82 1.32 -17.48
CA ILE A 286 -0.55 2.59 -16.83
C ILE A 286 -1.79 3.00 -16.05
N ASN A 287 -1.62 3.19 -14.74
CA ASN A 287 -2.68 3.64 -13.86
C ASN A 287 -2.82 5.17 -13.90
N VAL A 288 -4.07 5.65 -13.89
CA VAL A 288 -4.41 7.08 -13.86
C VAL A 288 -5.18 7.34 -12.58
N ASP A 289 -4.81 8.39 -11.83
CA ASP A 289 -5.44 8.72 -10.56
C ASP A 289 -6.41 9.91 -10.69
N MET A 290 -5.90 11.16 -10.63
CA MET A 290 -6.74 12.33 -10.80
C MET A 290 -7.03 12.58 -12.28
N ILE A 291 -8.29 12.90 -12.62
CA ILE A 291 -8.67 13.30 -13.97
C ILE A 291 -9.45 14.61 -13.89
N LEU A 292 -9.01 15.61 -14.65
CA LEU A 292 -9.69 16.88 -14.84
C LEU A 292 -9.95 17.12 -16.31
N GLN A 293 -11.22 17.37 -16.67
CA GLN A 293 -11.61 17.78 -18.01
C GLN A 293 -12.07 19.22 -17.99
N SER A 294 -11.48 20.06 -18.86
CA SER A 294 -11.92 21.46 -19.00
C SER A 294 -13.29 21.56 -19.69
N ILE A 295 -13.97 22.68 -19.49
CA ILE A 295 -15.11 23.06 -20.31
C ILE A 295 -14.60 23.37 -21.71
N GLY A 296 -15.18 22.70 -22.72
CA GLY A 296 -14.77 22.85 -24.13
C GLY A 296 -14.93 24.28 -24.64
N ARG A 297 -13.96 24.75 -25.43
CA ARG A 297 -14.01 26.03 -26.16
C ARG A 297 -13.78 25.75 -27.64
N ALA A 298 -14.51 26.42 -28.51
CA ALA A 298 -14.37 26.29 -29.96
C ALA A 298 -14.39 24.83 -30.48
N GLY A 299 -15.17 23.95 -29.84
CA GLY A 299 -15.30 22.54 -30.25
C GLY A 299 -14.14 21.65 -29.80
N THR A 300 -13.26 22.14 -28.92
CA THR A 300 -12.17 21.37 -28.31
C THR A 300 -12.22 21.42 -26.79
N LYS A 301 -11.60 20.44 -26.13
CA LYS A 301 -11.43 20.37 -24.68
C LYS A 301 -10.05 19.85 -24.32
N ASP A 302 -9.64 20.11 -23.08
CA ASP A 302 -8.39 19.61 -22.53
C ASP A 302 -8.69 18.58 -21.45
N ILE A 303 -7.86 17.54 -21.38
CA ILE A 303 -7.89 16.56 -20.32
C ILE A 303 -6.53 16.54 -19.65
N SER A 304 -6.50 16.85 -18.35
CA SER A 304 -5.32 16.69 -17.52
C SER A 304 -5.55 15.50 -16.56
N PHE A 305 -4.49 14.73 -16.34
CA PHE A 305 -4.54 13.60 -15.40
C PHE A 305 -3.17 13.38 -14.77
N THR A 306 -3.14 12.61 -13.67
CA THR A 306 -1.90 12.25 -12.99
C THR A 306 -1.58 10.78 -13.20
N VAL A 307 -0.27 10.49 -13.33
CA VAL A 307 0.32 9.15 -13.35
C VAL A 307 1.48 9.10 -12.35
N ASP A 308 1.94 7.89 -11.99
CA ASP A 308 3.17 7.70 -11.22
C ASP A 308 4.39 8.21 -12.02
N LYS A 309 5.39 8.77 -11.33
CA LYS A 309 6.64 9.25 -11.95
C LYS A 309 7.34 8.17 -12.77
N ASN A 310 7.27 6.90 -12.33
CA ASN A 310 7.90 5.78 -13.02
C ASN A 310 7.20 5.40 -14.33
N ASP A 311 5.92 5.74 -14.49
CA ASP A 311 5.14 5.45 -15.69
C ASP A 311 5.19 6.58 -16.73
N LEU A 312 5.84 7.70 -16.41
CA LEU A 312 5.81 8.90 -17.27
C LEU A 312 6.32 8.65 -18.68
N ASP A 313 7.48 8.05 -18.83
CA ASP A 313 8.11 7.87 -20.15
C ASP A 313 7.29 6.91 -21.03
N ASP A 314 6.73 5.85 -20.42
CA ASP A 314 5.83 4.93 -21.10
C ASP A 314 4.50 5.61 -21.47
N ALA A 315 3.94 6.44 -20.58
CA ALA A 315 2.73 7.19 -20.83
C ALA A 315 2.90 8.19 -21.98
N MET A 316 3.95 8.99 -21.95
CA MET A 316 4.27 9.96 -23.02
C MET A 316 4.47 9.23 -24.34
N GLY A 317 5.32 8.20 -24.37
CA GLY A 317 5.62 7.46 -25.60
C GLY A 317 4.39 6.80 -26.23
N VAL A 318 3.48 6.21 -25.42
CA VAL A 318 2.26 5.60 -25.98
C VAL A 318 1.24 6.64 -26.44
N LEU A 319 1.17 7.81 -25.79
CA LEU A 319 0.30 8.90 -26.22
C LEU A 319 0.78 9.53 -27.51
N GLU A 320 2.07 9.78 -27.64
CA GLU A 320 2.70 10.31 -28.86
C GLU A 320 2.51 9.34 -30.05
N ALA A 321 2.74 8.06 -29.84
CA ALA A 321 2.53 7.03 -30.88
C ALA A 321 1.06 6.90 -31.33
N ASN A 322 0.10 7.38 -30.54
CA ASN A 322 -1.33 7.33 -30.83
C ASN A 322 -1.95 8.71 -31.08
N GLN A 323 -1.16 9.75 -31.34
CA GLN A 323 -1.65 11.12 -31.57
C GLN A 323 -2.75 11.18 -32.62
N ALA A 324 -2.56 10.54 -33.76
CA ALA A 324 -3.54 10.53 -34.84
C ALA A 324 -4.89 9.87 -34.46
N ARG A 325 -4.86 8.83 -33.60
CA ARG A 325 -6.05 8.13 -33.09
C ARG A 325 -6.81 8.96 -32.06
N ILE A 326 -6.08 9.62 -31.14
CA ILE A 326 -6.63 10.40 -30.03
C ILE A 326 -7.03 11.78 -30.54
N ALA A 327 -6.32 12.34 -31.51
CA ALA A 327 -6.52 13.62 -32.18
C ALA A 327 -6.44 14.82 -31.20
N TYR A 328 -5.30 14.99 -30.55
CA TYR A 328 -4.96 16.14 -29.72
C TYR A 328 -3.99 17.08 -30.44
N SER A 329 -3.93 18.35 -30.01
CA SER A 329 -3.02 19.36 -30.56
C SER A 329 -1.66 19.35 -29.85
N GLU A 330 -1.67 19.30 -28.51
CA GLU A 330 -0.46 19.41 -27.69
C GLU A 330 -0.48 18.38 -26.55
N LEU A 331 0.72 17.95 -26.13
CA LEU A 331 0.93 17.06 -25.02
C LEU A 331 2.01 17.62 -24.10
N HIS A 332 1.69 17.84 -22.83
CA HIS A 332 2.60 18.40 -21.84
C HIS A 332 2.68 17.53 -20.60
N ALA A 333 3.88 17.43 -20.01
CA ALA A 333 4.10 16.78 -18.71
C ALA A 333 4.72 17.76 -17.71
N GLU A 334 4.18 17.79 -16.51
CA GLU A 334 4.67 18.60 -15.39
C GLU A 334 5.12 17.69 -14.25
N LYS A 335 6.44 17.69 -13.97
CA LYS A 335 7.10 16.76 -13.04
C LYS A 335 7.22 17.30 -11.60
N ASN A 336 7.26 18.60 -11.41
CA ASN A 336 7.53 19.25 -10.11
C ASN A 336 6.24 19.56 -9.36
N ILE A 337 5.42 18.56 -9.19
CA ILE A 337 4.12 18.67 -8.51
C ILE A 337 4.04 17.71 -7.32
N ALA A 338 3.18 18.03 -6.37
CA ALA A 338 2.81 17.17 -5.28
C ALA A 338 1.29 17.14 -5.12
N LYS A 339 0.74 15.98 -4.75
CA LYS A 339 -0.64 15.84 -4.32
C LYS A 339 -0.71 16.01 -2.81
N LEU A 340 -1.41 17.03 -2.35
CA LEU A 340 -1.72 17.22 -0.94
C LEU A 340 -3.19 16.85 -0.72
N SER A 341 -3.45 15.95 0.21
CA SER A 341 -4.79 15.41 0.44
C SER A 341 -5.16 15.47 1.91
N ILE A 342 -6.42 15.80 2.19
CA ILE A 342 -7.05 15.56 3.49
C ILE A 342 -8.01 14.39 3.36
N VAL A 343 -8.05 13.54 4.40
CA VAL A 343 -8.92 12.34 4.45
C VAL A 343 -9.69 12.34 5.75
N GLY A 344 -10.99 12.05 5.69
CA GLY A 344 -11.83 11.87 6.87
C GLY A 344 -13.30 11.71 6.55
N ALA A 345 -13.94 10.73 7.17
CA ALA A 345 -15.37 10.46 7.00
C ALA A 345 -16.29 11.61 7.47
N GLY A 346 -15.78 12.49 8.35
CA GLY A 346 -16.52 13.67 8.81
C GLY A 346 -16.82 14.70 7.72
N MET A 347 -16.12 14.67 6.58
CA MET A 347 -16.34 15.61 5.47
C MET A 347 -17.73 15.45 4.82
N MET A 348 -18.29 14.25 4.82
CA MET A 348 -19.62 13.98 4.21
C MET A 348 -20.75 14.81 4.82
N SER A 349 -20.66 15.10 6.11
CA SER A 349 -21.73 15.79 6.86
C SER A 349 -21.39 17.25 7.25
N ASN A 350 -20.17 17.72 6.95
CA ASN A 350 -19.70 19.03 7.37
C ASN A 350 -19.32 19.90 6.17
N PRO A 351 -20.17 20.87 5.80
CA PRO A 351 -19.83 21.81 4.74
C PRO A 351 -18.67 22.73 5.17
N GLY A 352 -17.86 23.18 4.20
CA GLY A 352 -16.78 24.14 4.45
C GLY A 352 -15.40 23.49 4.68
N VAL A 353 -15.26 22.17 4.73
CA VAL A 353 -13.96 21.49 4.89
C VAL A 353 -12.99 21.86 3.75
N ALA A 354 -13.43 21.79 2.51
CA ALA A 354 -12.63 22.20 1.36
C ALA A 354 -12.22 23.68 1.43
N ALA A 355 -13.17 24.56 1.81
CA ALA A 355 -12.88 25.99 1.97
C ALA A 355 -11.81 26.24 3.01
N LYS A 356 -11.86 25.56 4.15
CA LYS A 356 -10.83 25.66 5.21
C LYS A 356 -9.47 25.19 4.76
N MET A 357 -9.39 24.10 3.99
CA MET A 357 -8.13 23.66 3.36
C MET A 357 -7.60 24.72 2.39
N PHE A 358 -8.46 25.29 1.52
CA PHE A 358 -8.03 26.29 0.54
C PHE A 358 -7.62 27.62 1.21
N GLU A 359 -8.31 28.01 2.28
CA GLU A 359 -7.93 29.19 3.09
C GLU A 359 -6.53 29.01 3.71
N SER A 360 -6.22 27.85 4.26
CA SER A 360 -4.89 27.58 4.83
C SER A 360 -3.79 27.67 3.77
N LEU A 361 -4.05 27.15 2.56
CA LEU A 361 -3.11 27.23 1.44
C LEU A 361 -2.96 28.66 0.90
N TYR A 362 -4.05 29.43 0.84
CA TYR A 362 -4.04 30.85 0.47
C TYR A 362 -3.19 31.67 1.44
N ASN A 363 -3.36 31.48 2.74
CA ASN A 363 -2.61 32.20 3.77
C ASN A 363 -1.09 31.91 3.69
N GLU A 364 -0.71 30.72 3.23
CA GLU A 364 0.66 30.31 2.98
C GLU A 364 1.18 30.72 1.59
N GLY A 365 0.36 31.37 0.75
CA GLY A 365 0.74 31.74 -0.61
C GLY A 365 1.01 30.53 -1.52
N VAL A 366 0.35 29.41 -1.26
CA VAL A 366 0.46 28.18 -2.07
C VAL A 366 -0.62 28.16 -3.14
N ASN A 367 -0.22 28.13 -4.41
CA ASN A 367 -1.15 28.07 -5.52
C ASN A 367 -1.67 26.64 -5.75
N ILE A 368 -2.95 26.50 -6.06
CA ILE A 368 -3.61 25.23 -6.37
C ILE A 368 -3.71 25.09 -7.89
N ASN A 369 -3.11 24.05 -8.45
CA ASN A 369 -3.11 23.77 -9.90
C ASN A 369 -4.27 22.88 -10.34
N MET A 370 -4.77 22.01 -9.45
CA MET A 370 -5.82 21.07 -9.73
C MET A 370 -6.51 20.66 -8.42
N ILE A 371 -7.81 20.36 -8.49
CA ILE A 371 -8.61 19.91 -7.34
C ILE A 371 -9.37 18.64 -7.75
N ALA A 372 -9.37 17.64 -6.86
CA ALA A 372 -10.25 16.47 -6.97
C ALA A 372 -10.85 16.17 -5.60
N THR A 373 -12.10 15.73 -5.58
CA THR A 373 -12.83 15.41 -4.35
C THR A 373 -13.52 14.06 -4.45
N SER A 374 -13.63 13.38 -3.30
CA SER A 374 -14.53 12.26 -3.09
C SER A 374 -15.39 12.52 -1.84
N GLU A 375 -16.15 11.54 -1.40
CA GLU A 375 -16.97 11.67 -0.18
C GLU A 375 -16.13 11.89 1.09
N ILE A 376 -14.95 11.30 1.16
CA ILE A 376 -14.07 11.32 2.34
C ILE A 376 -12.70 11.94 2.07
N ARG A 377 -12.50 12.58 0.92
CA ARG A 377 -11.17 13.10 0.52
C ARG A 377 -11.30 14.39 -0.29
N VAL A 378 -10.42 15.33 0.00
CA VAL A 378 -10.11 16.47 -0.87
C VAL A 378 -8.63 16.43 -1.21
N THR A 379 -8.28 16.42 -2.48
CA THR A 379 -6.91 16.42 -3.00
C THR A 379 -6.66 17.65 -3.85
N VAL A 380 -5.54 18.31 -3.62
CA VAL A 380 -5.07 19.41 -4.47
C VAL A 380 -3.70 19.09 -5.05
N LEU A 381 -3.48 19.50 -6.30
CA LEU A 381 -2.16 19.56 -6.90
C LEU A 381 -1.53 20.92 -6.61
N ILE A 382 -0.31 20.90 -6.09
CA ILE A 382 0.51 22.07 -5.77
C ILE A 382 1.93 21.88 -6.30
N ASN A 383 2.74 22.92 -6.27
CA ASN A 383 4.18 22.77 -6.55
C ASN A 383 4.85 21.88 -5.49
N GLU A 384 5.72 20.97 -5.91
CA GLU A 384 6.42 20.02 -5.01
C GLU A 384 7.23 20.75 -3.91
N LYS A 385 7.89 21.88 -4.25
CA LYS A 385 8.65 22.71 -3.31
C LYS A 385 7.84 23.25 -2.12
N ASP A 386 6.53 23.41 -2.30
CA ASP A 386 5.62 23.96 -1.28
C ASP A 386 4.99 22.84 -0.43
N GLY A 387 5.18 21.56 -0.81
CA GLY A 387 4.46 20.42 -0.27
C GLY A 387 4.51 20.30 1.25
N VAL A 388 5.71 20.30 1.84
CA VAL A 388 5.88 20.15 3.30
C VAL A 388 5.31 21.35 4.06
N ARG A 389 5.50 22.58 3.56
CA ARG A 389 4.94 23.78 4.17
C ARG A 389 3.41 23.76 4.13
N ALA A 390 2.83 23.44 2.99
CA ALA A 390 1.40 23.30 2.81
C ALA A 390 0.80 22.18 3.71
N MET A 391 1.49 21.05 3.83
CA MET A 391 1.08 19.94 4.70
C MET A 391 1.00 20.36 6.17
N ASN A 392 2.01 21.09 6.67
CA ASN A 392 2.02 21.61 8.04
C ASN A 392 0.88 22.63 8.27
N ALA A 393 0.68 23.56 7.34
CA ALA A 393 -0.37 24.57 7.46
C ALA A 393 -1.78 23.95 7.48
N VAL A 394 -2.03 22.97 6.60
CA VAL A 394 -3.31 22.25 6.59
C VAL A 394 -3.49 21.43 7.87
N HIS A 395 -2.46 20.73 8.35
CA HIS A 395 -2.49 19.97 9.58
C HIS A 395 -2.84 20.86 10.80
N ASP A 396 -2.19 22.02 10.92
CA ASP A 396 -2.45 23.00 11.99
C ASP A 396 -3.86 23.61 11.85
N ALA A 397 -4.30 23.94 10.64
CA ALA A 397 -5.63 24.49 10.39
C ALA A 397 -6.77 23.56 10.87
N PHE A 398 -6.58 22.25 10.78
CA PHE A 398 -7.57 21.27 11.23
C PHE A 398 -7.36 20.79 12.67
N ASN A 399 -6.43 21.37 13.45
CA ASN A 399 -6.12 21.04 14.85
C ASN A 399 -5.80 19.54 15.04
N LEU A 400 -5.03 18.96 14.12
CA LEU A 400 -4.72 17.52 14.15
C LEU A 400 -3.64 17.13 15.16
N ALA A 401 -3.04 18.09 15.83
CA ALA A 401 -2.06 17.90 16.91
C ALA A 401 -2.72 17.54 18.26
N ASP A 402 -3.98 17.94 18.44
CA ASP A 402 -4.73 17.81 19.73
C ASP A 402 -5.52 16.43 19.82
#